data_5d226eafa5576e81b679fe0eef93f624
#
_entry.id   5d226eafa5576e81b679fe0eef93f624
#
_cell.length_a   1.000
_cell.length_b   1.000
_cell.length_c   1.000
_cell.angle_alpha   90.00
_cell.angle_beta   90.00
_cell.angle_gamma   90.00
#
_symmetry.space_group_name_H-M   'P 1'
#
loop_
_entity.id
_entity.type
_entity.pdbx_description
1 polymer ?
#
loop_
_entity_poly.entity_id
_entity_poly.type
_entity_poly.pdbx_seq_one_letter_code
_entity_poly.pdbx_strand_id
1 'polypeptide(L)'
;MEILSTQAQFTKLLDNDALARLERMRLLPRRRLTNRSRGEHHAAKGGTSTEFADYRDYVPGDDVRYVDWNIFARLERPYVKLYRHEEEMHVVTIVDASSSMHFDGKFDRARQLAAAFGLMGLMNLERVSSFVCNHYGKQPLFFPPCTGRMSRRRLFDFLETIEGGGDFPIELAVEAVLRRHRGRGIAVLLSDFLTFGDLERPLNMLFSAGLEVFAVQILSPSELNPEVAGDIRLVDCETGHTVDVSSAGDLLGIYAEHREALEEELGILCRQRSGRFLSISSRDPLEWVLFDLLRRKGWVR
;
A
#
# COMPACT_ATOMS: atom_id res chain seq x y z
N MET A 1 39.60 -9.00 21.18
CA MET A 1 39.10 -10.09 20.29
C MET A 1 37.59 -10.05 20.47
N GLU A 2 36.91 -9.09 19.79
CA GLU A 2 35.48 -8.92 19.85
C GLU A 2 34.80 -9.99 19.00
N ILE A 3 34.08 -10.86 19.64
CA ILE A 3 33.17 -11.80 18.98
C ILE A 3 31.93 -10.99 18.63
N LEU A 4 31.95 -10.35 17.45
CA LEU A 4 30.73 -9.86 16.84
C LEU A 4 29.84 -11.09 16.56
N SER A 5 28.88 -11.33 17.44
CA SER A 5 27.81 -12.29 17.20
C SER A 5 27.02 -11.80 15.98
N THR A 6 27.32 -12.33 14.81
CA THR A 6 26.54 -12.14 13.60
C THR A 6 25.16 -12.73 13.88
N GLN A 7 24.22 -11.91 14.36
CA GLN A 7 22.85 -12.35 14.49
C GLN A 7 22.37 -12.79 13.10
N ALA A 8 21.88 -14.01 13.00
CA ALA A 8 21.36 -14.53 11.74
C ALA A 8 20.30 -13.56 11.19
N GLN A 9 20.46 -13.16 9.94
CA GLN A 9 19.54 -12.24 9.28
C GLN A 9 18.16 -12.89 9.19
N PHE A 10 17.13 -12.14 9.60
CA PHE A 10 15.77 -12.67 9.67
C PHE A 10 15.12 -12.82 8.30
N THR A 11 15.44 -11.94 7.35
CA THR A 11 14.92 -11.92 5.97
C THR A 11 16.01 -11.38 5.03
N LYS A 12 15.95 -11.74 3.75
CA LYS A 12 16.83 -11.18 2.72
C LYS A 12 16.40 -9.79 2.26
N LEU A 13 15.16 -9.40 2.54
CA LEU A 13 14.57 -8.13 2.05
C LEU A 13 15.00 -6.92 2.86
N LEU A 14 15.13 -7.07 4.19
CA LEU A 14 15.41 -5.98 5.12
C LEU A 14 16.48 -6.44 6.11
N ASP A 15 17.44 -5.59 6.43
CA ASP A 15 18.39 -5.87 7.49
C ASP A 15 17.75 -5.82 8.88
N ASN A 16 18.44 -6.34 9.89
CA ASN A 16 17.91 -6.44 11.25
C ASN A 16 17.70 -5.06 11.91
N ASP A 17 18.50 -4.05 11.55
CA ASP A 17 18.40 -2.71 12.10
C ASP A 17 17.18 -2.00 11.51
N ALA A 18 16.97 -2.10 10.20
CA ALA A 18 15.77 -1.61 9.55
C ALA A 18 14.51 -2.27 10.13
N LEU A 19 14.54 -3.60 10.36
CA LEU A 19 13.41 -4.32 10.99
C LEU A 19 13.08 -3.75 12.38
N ALA A 20 14.10 -3.56 13.24
CA ALA A 20 13.90 -3.05 14.59
C ALA A 20 13.34 -1.62 14.61
N ARG A 21 13.71 -0.78 13.64
CA ARG A 21 13.18 0.57 13.48
C ARG A 21 11.75 0.56 12.95
N LEU A 22 11.46 -0.24 11.91
CA LEU A 22 10.13 -0.38 11.31
C LEU A 22 9.09 -0.93 12.29
N GLU A 23 9.48 -1.81 13.21
CA GLU A 23 8.58 -2.34 14.25
C GLU A 23 7.99 -1.24 15.15
N ARG A 24 8.62 -0.08 15.22
CA ARG A 24 8.18 1.07 16.04
C ARG A 24 7.45 2.14 15.23
N MET A 25 7.44 2.01 13.91
CA MET A 25 6.83 3.00 13.01
C MET A 25 5.36 2.69 12.78
N ARG A 26 4.60 3.73 12.45
CA ARG A 26 3.17 3.63 12.16
C ARG A 26 2.86 4.32 10.85
N LEU A 27 1.98 3.71 10.07
CA LEU A 27 1.38 4.31 8.89
C LEU A 27 0.39 5.41 9.31
N LEU A 28 0.39 6.51 8.58
CA LEU A 28 -0.45 7.67 8.88
C LEU A 28 -1.46 7.89 7.74
N PRO A 29 -2.64 7.25 7.77
CA PRO A 29 -3.70 7.60 6.83
C PRO A 29 -4.19 9.04 7.06
N ARG A 30 -4.52 9.76 6.00
CA ARG A 30 -5.16 11.08 6.08
C ARG A 30 -6.63 10.97 6.50
N ARG A 31 -7.27 9.91 6.03
CA ARG A 31 -8.66 9.63 6.41
C ARG A 31 -8.70 9.03 7.80
N ARG A 32 -9.37 9.69 8.73
CA ARG A 32 -9.71 9.06 10.01
C ARG A 32 -10.71 7.93 9.73
N LEU A 33 -10.30 6.72 10.00
CA LEU A 33 -11.15 5.52 9.90
C LEU A 33 -12.08 5.44 11.13
N THR A 34 -12.86 6.49 11.36
CA THR A 34 -13.83 6.49 12.42
C THR A 34 -15.20 6.22 11.82
N ASN A 35 -15.75 5.04 12.06
CA ASN A 35 -17.16 4.83 11.86
C ASN A 35 -17.93 5.43 13.04
N ARG A 36 -18.71 6.47 12.78
CA ARG A 36 -19.88 6.78 13.59
C ARG A 36 -20.95 5.74 13.22
N SER A 37 -20.82 4.54 13.72
CA SER A 37 -21.91 3.56 13.65
C SER A 37 -23.06 4.14 14.45
N ARG A 38 -24.11 4.59 13.77
CA ARG A 38 -25.43 4.73 14.35
C ARG A 38 -25.77 3.39 15.00
N GLY A 39 -26.27 3.41 16.22
CA GLY A 39 -26.57 2.22 17.01
C GLY A 39 -27.57 1.24 16.41
N GLU A 40 -27.31 0.75 15.24
CA GLU A 40 -28.04 -0.33 14.58
C GLU A 40 -27.04 -1.29 13.95
N HIS A 41 -27.12 -2.51 14.46
CA HIS A 41 -26.61 -3.78 13.97
C HIS A 41 -25.29 -4.34 14.52
N HIS A 42 -25.54 -5.29 15.43
CA HIS A 42 -24.83 -6.56 15.63
C HIS A 42 -23.36 -6.52 16.06
N ALA A 43 -23.21 -6.50 17.36
CA ALA A 43 -22.14 -7.23 18.02
C ALA A 43 -22.23 -8.73 17.70
N ALA A 44 -21.74 -9.12 16.54
CA ALA A 44 -21.54 -10.52 16.18
C ALA A 44 -20.21 -10.67 15.47
N LYS A 45 -19.13 -10.44 16.21
CA LYS A 45 -17.82 -11.14 16.11
C LYS A 45 -16.83 -10.40 17.00
N GLY A 46 -16.28 -11.16 17.94
CA GLY A 46 -15.43 -10.68 19.00
C GLY A 46 -14.20 -9.93 18.51
N GLY A 47 -13.80 -9.02 19.31
CA GLY A 47 -12.49 -8.37 19.26
C GLY A 47 -12.58 -6.88 19.06
N THR A 48 -11.96 -6.22 19.97
CA THR A 48 -11.42 -4.88 19.97
C THR A 48 -12.23 -3.85 20.76
N SER A 49 -11.49 -3.16 21.55
CA SER A 49 -11.76 -2.04 22.42
C SER A 49 -12.90 -1.15 21.90
N THR A 50 -14.04 -1.24 22.54
CA THR A 50 -15.13 -0.28 22.38
C THR A 50 -14.82 0.91 23.29
N GLU A 51 -14.30 2.00 22.75
CA GLU A 51 -14.20 3.24 23.51
C GLU A 51 -15.55 3.92 23.58
N PHE A 52 -15.92 4.33 24.80
CA PHE A 52 -17.09 5.18 24.98
C PHE A 52 -16.92 6.46 24.14
N ALA A 53 -17.93 6.77 23.34
CA ALA A 53 -17.91 7.92 22.45
C ALA A 53 -18.77 9.08 22.96
N ASP A 54 -20.05 8.79 23.31
CA ASP A 54 -21.01 9.82 23.68
C ASP A 54 -22.29 9.18 24.22
N TYR A 55 -23.22 10.01 24.69
CA TYR A 55 -24.59 9.64 25.00
C TYR A 55 -25.56 10.25 23.98
N ARG A 56 -26.64 9.53 23.68
CA ARG A 56 -27.80 10.10 22.98
C ARG A 56 -29.11 9.74 23.68
N ASP A 57 -30.14 10.52 23.44
CA ASP A 57 -31.47 10.19 23.92
C ASP A 57 -31.91 8.83 23.35
N TYR A 58 -32.56 8.04 24.20
CA TYR A 58 -33.19 6.79 23.80
C TYR A 58 -34.39 7.06 22.88
N VAL A 59 -34.48 6.32 21.80
CA VAL A 59 -35.65 6.32 20.89
C VAL A 59 -36.29 4.94 20.96
N PRO A 60 -37.65 4.85 20.96
CA PRO A 60 -38.33 3.56 20.94
C PRO A 60 -37.82 2.68 19.78
N GLY A 61 -37.35 1.47 20.13
CA GLY A 61 -36.70 0.55 19.20
C GLY A 61 -35.20 0.39 19.42
N ASP A 62 -34.58 1.24 20.23
CA ASP A 62 -33.17 1.07 20.63
C ASP A 62 -33.01 -0.14 21.58
N ASP A 63 -31.84 -0.79 21.50
CA ASP A 63 -31.51 -1.91 22.36
C ASP A 63 -31.26 -1.42 23.80
N VAL A 64 -32.14 -1.84 24.71
CA VAL A 64 -32.12 -1.46 26.13
C VAL A 64 -30.83 -1.89 26.86
N ARG A 65 -30.04 -2.80 26.31
CA ARG A 65 -28.75 -3.21 26.89
C ARG A 65 -27.71 -2.11 26.88
N TYR A 66 -27.86 -1.14 25.98
CA TYR A 66 -26.97 0.02 25.88
C TYR A 66 -27.46 1.24 26.64
N VAL A 67 -28.62 1.16 27.30
CA VAL A 67 -29.13 2.24 28.15
C VAL A 67 -28.25 2.35 29.41
N ASP A 68 -27.85 3.58 29.75
CA ASP A 68 -27.17 3.85 31.01
C ASP A 68 -28.21 3.98 32.15
N TRP A 69 -28.40 2.90 32.87
CA TRP A 69 -29.34 2.86 33.97
C TRP A 69 -28.95 3.76 35.15
N ASN A 70 -27.64 4.10 35.29
CA ASN A 70 -27.18 5.03 36.33
C ASN A 70 -27.58 6.48 35.99
N ILE A 71 -27.51 6.85 34.73
CA ILE A 71 -27.98 8.15 34.27
C ILE A 71 -29.51 8.22 34.38
N PHE A 72 -30.18 7.17 33.93
CA PHE A 72 -31.63 7.10 34.05
C PHE A 72 -32.13 7.25 35.51
N ALA A 73 -31.47 6.62 36.48
CA ALA A 73 -31.83 6.75 37.90
C ALA A 73 -31.63 8.18 38.45
N ARG A 74 -30.78 9.01 37.84
CA ARG A 74 -30.51 10.38 38.30
C ARG A 74 -31.32 11.45 37.56
N LEU A 75 -31.52 11.25 36.27
CA LEU A 75 -32.13 12.28 35.40
C LEU A 75 -33.54 11.91 34.94
N GLU A 76 -34.01 10.72 35.25
CA GLU A 76 -35.31 10.14 34.82
C GLU A 76 -35.49 10.17 33.29
N ARG A 77 -34.39 10.25 32.55
CA ARG A 77 -34.33 10.23 31.10
C ARG A 77 -33.40 9.10 30.63
N PRO A 78 -33.89 8.22 29.73
CA PRO A 78 -33.07 7.14 29.23
C PRO A 78 -32.06 7.66 28.19
N TYR A 79 -30.79 7.40 28.40
CA TYR A 79 -29.69 7.69 27.49
C TYR A 79 -29.05 6.37 27.03
N VAL A 80 -28.75 6.28 25.73
CA VAL A 80 -28.04 5.16 25.13
C VAL A 80 -26.56 5.52 25.03
N LYS A 81 -25.70 4.62 25.51
CA LYS A 81 -24.26 4.72 25.34
C LYS A 81 -23.89 4.48 23.89
N LEU A 82 -23.23 5.44 23.28
CA LEU A 82 -22.63 5.28 21.97
C LEU A 82 -21.17 4.85 22.17
N TYR A 83 -20.78 3.79 21.49
CA TYR A 83 -19.41 3.32 21.48
C TYR A 83 -18.79 3.61 20.13
N ARG A 84 -17.53 4.03 20.15
CA ARG A 84 -16.72 4.17 18.97
C ARG A 84 -16.06 2.83 18.68
N HIS A 85 -16.47 2.18 17.61
CA HIS A 85 -15.71 1.05 17.08
C HIS A 85 -14.54 1.61 16.28
N GLU A 86 -13.32 1.35 16.70
CA GLU A 86 -12.19 1.47 15.80
C GLU A 86 -12.29 0.33 14.80
N GLU A 87 -12.53 0.66 13.53
CA GLU A 87 -12.43 -0.32 12.47
C GLU A 87 -10.95 -0.72 12.32
N GLU A 88 -10.68 -2.02 12.26
CA GLU A 88 -9.35 -2.51 11.90
C GLU A 88 -8.94 -1.89 10.56
N MET A 89 -7.84 -1.17 10.55
CA MET A 89 -7.28 -0.65 9.31
C MET A 89 -6.69 -1.80 8.51
N HIS A 90 -6.95 -1.82 7.21
CA HIS A 90 -6.34 -2.78 6.31
C HIS A 90 -5.15 -2.13 5.61
N VAL A 91 -4.04 -2.85 5.53
CA VAL A 91 -2.89 -2.51 4.72
C VAL A 91 -2.79 -3.52 3.59
N VAL A 92 -3.05 -3.08 2.38
CA VAL A 92 -3.04 -3.92 1.19
C VAL A 92 -1.86 -3.50 0.33
N THR A 93 -0.85 -4.34 0.19
CA THR A 93 0.23 -4.09 -0.77
C THR A 93 -0.11 -4.71 -2.11
N ILE A 94 0.07 -3.95 -3.17
CA ILE A 94 -0.11 -4.36 -4.56
C ILE A 94 1.23 -4.17 -5.24
N VAL A 95 1.90 -5.27 -5.52
CA VAL A 95 3.24 -5.30 -6.09
C VAL A 95 3.14 -5.65 -7.56
N ASP A 96 3.60 -4.75 -8.37
CA ASP A 96 3.86 -5.00 -9.77
C ASP A 96 5.11 -5.85 -9.91
N ALA A 97 4.98 -6.99 -10.55
CA ALA A 97 6.07 -7.93 -10.83
C ALA A 97 6.18 -8.25 -12.32
N SER A 98 5.74 -7.31 -13.18
CA SER A 98 5.87 -7.40 -14.64
C SER A 98 7.33 -7.45 -15.10
N SER A 99 7.54 -7.73 -16.36
CA SER A 99 8.89 -7.80 -16.95
C SER A 99 9.63 -6.48 -16.87
N SER A 100 8.92 -5.35 -16.94
CA SER A 100 9.51 -4.02 -16.81
C SER A 100 10.16 -3.80 -15.44
N MET A 101 9.60 -4.39 -14.38
CA MET A 101 10.13 -4.28 -13.02
C MET A 101 11.44 -5.04 -12.78
N HIS A 102 11.88 -5.91 -13.70
CA HIS A 102 13.15 -6.64 -13.53
C HIS A 102 14.40 -5.81 -13.78
N PHE A 103 14.27 -4.62 -14.35
CA PHE A 103 15.41 -3.76 -14.64
C PHE A 103 15.96 -3.10 -13.37
N ASP A 104 17.29 -3.08 -13.26
CA ASP A 104 18.05 -2.31 -12.25
C ASP A 104 17.53 -2.41 -10.83
N GLY A 105 17.02 -3.59 -10.43
CA GLY A 105 16.60 -3.85 -9.06
C GLY A 105 15.27 -3.21 -8.64
N LYS A 106 14.43 -2.72 -9.59
CA LYS A 106 13.10 -2.17 -9.29
C LYS A 106 12.23 -3.17 -8.53
N PHE A 107 12.22 -4.43 -8.98
CA PHE A 107 11.42 -5.48 -8.35
C PHE A 107 11.88 -5.80 -6.92
N ASP A 108 13.19 -5.84 -6.68
CA ASP A 108 13.73 -6.03 -5.33
C ASP A 108 13.32 -4.87 -4.42
N ARG A 109 13.37 -3.64 -4.94
CA ARG A 109 12.92 -2.46 -4.23
C ARG A 109 11.43 -2.51 -3.90
N ALA A 110 10.60 -2.95 -4.83
CA ALA A 110 9.16 -3.13 -4.62
C ALA A 110 8.88 -4.16 -3.52
N ARG A 111 9.59 -5.31 -3.52
CA ARG A 111 9.48 -6.33 -2.48
C ARG A 111 9.92 -5.82 -1.10
N GLN A 112 11.01 -5.04 -1.05
CA GLN A 112 11.51 -4.42 0.18
C GLN A 112 10.48 -3.45 0.77
N LEU A 113 9.89 -2.60 -0.07
CA LEU A 113 8.84 -1.67 0.36
C LEU A 113 7.57 -2.39 0.79
N ALA A 114 7.12 -3.41 0.05
CA ALA A 114 5.99 -4.23 0.44
C ALA A 114 6.20 -4.89 1.81
N ALA A 115 7.41 -5.41 2.05
CA ALA A 115 7.81 -5.97 3.34
C ALA A 115 7.79 -4.91 4.46
N ALA A 116 8.30 -3.72 4.20
CA ALA A 116 8.33 -2.62 5.17
C ALA A 116 6.92 -2.12 5.54
N PHE A 117 6.08 -1.84 4.54
CA PHE A 117 4.69 -1.41 4.78
C PHE A 117 3.87 -2.51 5.46
N GLY A 118 4.04 -3.76 5.03
CA GLY A 118 3.38 -4.91 5.65
C GLY A 118 3.83 -5.11 7.10
N LEU A 119 5.13 -5.02 7.40
CA LEU A 119 5.64 -5.11 8.77
C LEU A 119 5.06 -4.01 9.67
N MET A 120 5.07 -2.76 9.22
CA MET A 120 4.47 -1.66 9.98
C MET A 120 2.99 -1.92 10.28
N GLY A 121 2.22 -2.43 9.32
CA GLY A 121 0.83 -2.83 9.54
C GLY A 121 0.69 -3.94 10.58
N LEU A 122 1.45 -5.03 10.45
CA LEU A 122 1.40 -6.16 11.40
C LEU A 122 1.76 -5.75 12.83
N MET A 123 2.75 -4.85 13.00
CA MET A 123 3.17 -4.39 14.33
C MET A 123 2.13 -3.49 15.00
N ASN A 124 1.31 -2.81 14.21
CA ASN A 124 0.21 -1.99 14.70
C ASN A 124 -1.12 -2.75 14.80
N LEU A 125 -1.08 -4.08 14.70
CA LEU A 125 -2.25 -4.97 14.73
C LEU A 125 -3.25 -4.74 13.59
N GLU A 126 -2.81 -4.08 12.53
CA GLU A 126 -3.62 -3.88 11.33
C GLU A 126 -3.72 -5.17 10.52
N ARG A 127 -4.75 -5.25 9.68
CA ARG A 127 -4.96 -6.40 8.80
C ARG A 127 -4.15 -6.25 7.52
N VAL A 128 -3.10 -7.05 7.35
CA VAL A 128 -2.18 -6.99 6.21
C VAL A 128 -2.48 -8.08 5.21
N SER A 129 -2.57 -7.70 3.94
CA SER A 129 -2.61 -8.62 2.79
C SER A 129 -1.70 -8.11 1.68
N SER A 130 -1.23 -9.01 0.82
CA SER A 130 -0.37 -8.66 -0.31
C SER A 130 -0.86 -9.33 -1.59
N PHE A 131 -0.83 -8.57 -2.68
CA PHE A 131 -1.12 -9.05 -4.02
C PHE A 131 0.09 -8.80 -4.89
N VAL A 132 0.44 -9.78 -5.70
CA VAL A 132 1.54 -9.68 -6.66
C VAL A 132 1.03 -9.98 -8.05
N CYS A 133 1.23 -9.04 -8.94
CA CYS A 133 0.67 -9.04 -10.28
C CYS A 133 1.78 -9.19 -11.30
N ASN A 134 1.82 -10.34 -11.99
CA ASN A 134 2.91 -10.67 -12.90
C ASN A 134 2.50 -11.36 -14.20
N HIS A 135 1.26 -11.78 -14.35
CA HIS A 135 0.83 -12.49 -15.56
C HIS A 135 -0.58 -12.12 -15.99
N TYR A 136 -0.70 -11.58 -17.18
CA TYR A 136 -1.98 -11.34 -17.84
C TYR A 136 -2.81 -12.63 -17.93
N GLY A 137 -4.08 -12.54 -17.59
CA GLY A 137 -5.00 -13.69 -17.64
C GLY A 137 -4.88 -14.68 -16.47
N LYS A 138 -3.89 -14.53 -15.59
CA LYS A 138 -3.78 -15.30 -14.34
C LYS A 138 -4.25 -14.47 -13.17
N GLN A 139 -4.68 -15.15 -12.10
CA GLN A 139 -4.97 -14.43 -10.86
C GLN A 139 -3.67 -13.99 -10.19
N PRO A 140 -3.62 -12.79 -9.61
CA PRO A 140 -2.48 -12.36 -8.80
C PRO A 140 -2.16 -13.36 -7.71
N LEU A 141 -0.88 -13.52 -7.41
CA LEU A 141 -0.45 -14.22 -6.21
C LEU A 141 -0.98 -13.45 -5.00
N PHE A 142 -1.47 -14.19 -4.03
CA PHE A 142 -2.20 -13.59 -2.92
C PHE A 142 -1.72 -14.10 -1.57
N PHE A 143 -1.26 -13.18 -0.74
CA PHE A 143 -1.02 -13.41 0.67
C PHE A 143 -2.29 -13.05 1.45
N PRO A 144 -2.93 -14.02 2.13
CA PRO A 144 -4.22 -13.80 2.78
C PRO A 144 -4.10 -12.83 3.97
N PRO A 145 -5.19 -12.10 4.29
CA PRO A 145 -5.20 -11.15 5.40
C PRO A 145 -4.80 -11.81 6.72
N CYS A 146 -3.84 -11.20 7.39
CA CYS A 146 -3.37 -11.63 8.70
C CYS A 146 -3.03 -10.41 9.57
N THR A 147 -2.93 -10.62 10.87
CA THR A 147 -2.61 -9.60 11.87
C THR A 147 -1.51 -10.09 12.79
N GLY A 148 -0.87 -9.14 13.46
CA GLY A 148 0.03 -9.40 14.56
C GLY A 148 1.42 -9.92 14.20
N ARG A 149 2.32 -9.79 15.16
CA ARG A 149 3.77 -10.05 15.01
C ARG A 149 4.11 -11.46 14.53
N MET A 150 3.31 -12.45 14.89
CA MET A 150 3.57 -13.85 14.50
C MET A 150 3.44 -14.07 12.99
N SER A 151 2.70 -13.21 12.29
CA SER A 151 2.50 -13.33 10.85
C SER A 151 3.66 -12.78 10.00
N ARG A 152 4.61 -12.05 10.61
CA ARG A 152 5.72 -11.42 9.89
C ARG A 152 6.58 -12.40 9.09
N ARG A 153 6.90 -13.58 9.66
CA ARG A 153 7.69 -14.59 8.97
C ARG A 153 7.02 -15.07 7.69
N ARG A 154 5.72 -15.35 7.77
CA ARG A 154 4.91 -15.78 6.63
C ARG A 154 4.86 -14.73 5.53
N LEU A 155 4.76 -13.44 5.91
CA LEU A 155 4.77 -12.33 4.94
C LEU A 155 6.12 -12.25 4.22
N PHE A 156 7.22 -12.32 4.95
CA PHE A 156 8.55 -12.26 4.33
C PHE A 156 8.81 -13.48 3.45
N ASP A 157 8.52 -14.68 3.93
CA ASP A 157 8.69 -15.91 3.13
C ASP A 157 7.86 -15.82 1.82
N PHE A 158 6.63 -15.28 1.88
CA PHE A 158 5.82 -15.03 0.69
C PHE A 158 6.50 -14.07 -0.27
N LEU A 159 6.95 -12.90 0.20
CA LEU A 159 7.58 -11.87 -0.63
C LEU A 159 8.96 -12.31 -1.19
N GLU A 160 9.69 -13.16 -0.47
CA GLU A 160 10.98 -13.70 -0.92
C GLU A 160 10.85 -14.75 -2.02
N THR A 161 9.73 -15.47 -2.06
CA THR A 161 9.50 -16.56 -3.03
C THR A 161 8.84 -16.08 -4.33
N ILE A 162 8.50 -14.81 -4.44
CA ILE A 162 7.87 -14.29 -5.64
C ILE A 162 8.87 -14.23 -6.78
N GLU A 163 8.47 -14.79 -7.91
CA GLU A 163 9.14 -14.63 -9.18
C GLU A 163 8.40 -13.58 -10.01
N GLY A 164 9.13 -12.67 -10.63
CA GLY A 164 8.58 -11.67 -11.52
C GLY A 164 8.56 -12.14 -12.97
N GLY A 165 8.04 -11.32 -13.84
CA GLY A 165 7.95 -11.53 -15.30
C GLY A 165 6.51 -11.49 -15.81
N GLY A 166 6.40 -11.40 -17.14
CA GLY A 166 5.09 -11.27 -17.80
C GLY A 166 4.59 -9.84 -17.86
N ASP A 167 3.31 -9.73 -18.11
CA ASP A 167 2.57 -8.48 -18.24
C ASP A 167 1.30 -8.56 -17.40
N PHE A 168 1.00 -7.55 -16.61
CA PHE A 168 -0.22 -7.48 -15.82
C PHE A 168 -0.70 -6.03 -15.66
N PRO A 169 -1.70 -5.60 -16.42
CA PRO A 169 -2.25 -4.26 -16.33
C PRO A 169 -2.75 -3.92 -14.93
N ILE A 170 -2.39 -2.73 -14.44
CA ILE A 170 -2.72 -2.26 -13.08
C ILE A 170 -4.23 -2.27 -12.80
N GLU A 171 -5.04 -2.02 -13.81
CA GLU A 171 -6.51 -2.07 -13.69
C GLU A 171 -6.99 -3.46 -13.28
N LEU A 172 -6.48 -4.52 -13.93
CA LEU A 172 -6.82 -5.89 -13.59
C LEU A 172 -6.31 -6.30 -12.21
N ALA A 173 -5.13 -5.76 -11.82
CA ALA A 173 -4.59 -5.94 -10.47
C ALA A 173 -5.55 -5.39 -9.42
N VAL A 174 -6.02 -4.17 -9.61
CA VAL A 174 -6.96 -3.50 -8.70
C VAL A 174 -8.29 -4.23 -8.66
N GLU A 175 -8.84 -4.63 -9.80
CA GLU A 175 -10.06 -5.44 -9.84
C GLU A 175 -9.93 -6.75 -9.06
N ALA A 176 -8.81 -7.45 -9.22
CA ALA A 176 -8.56 -8.70 -8.51
C ALA A 176 -8.45 -8.49 -6.99
N VAL A 177 -7.82 -7.39 -6.57
CA VAL A 177 -7.78 -6.97 -5.16
C VAL A 177 -9.19 -6.76 -4.64
N LEU A 178 -10.01 -5.96 -5.32
CA LEU A 178 -11.35 -5.57 -4.87
C LEU A 178 -12.35 -6.73 -4.85
N ARG A 179 -12.13 -7.77 -5.65
CA ARG A 179 -12.91 -9.02 -5.55
C ARG A 179 -12.71 -9.74 -4.21
N ARG A 180 -11.53 -9.65 -3.61
CA ARG A 180 -11.14 -10.38 -2.38
C ARG A 180 -11.09 -9.51 -1.15
N HIS A 181 -10.79 -8.22 -1.33
CA HIS A 181 -10.65 -7.27 -0.23
C HIS A 181 -12.02 -6.75 0.24
N ARG A 182 -12.15 -6.65 1.57
CA ARG A 182 -13.28 -5.99 2.25
C ARG A 182 -12.71 -5.21 3.43
N GLY A 183 -13.16 -3.98 3.58
CA GLY A 183 -12.74 -3.11 4.68
C GLY A 183 -12.10 -1.83 4.19
N ARG A 184 -11.81 -0.93 5.12
CA ARG A 184 -11.16 0.37 4.86
C ARG A 184 -9.71 0.32 5.25
N GLY A 185 -8.89 1.16 4.63
CA GLY A 185 -7.47 1.19 4.97
C GLY A 185 -6.61 1.88 3.94
N ILE A 186 -5.41 1.35 3.76
CA ILE A 186 -4.40 1.85 2.84
C ILE A 186 -4.13 0.79 1.77
N ALA A 187 -4.13 1.20 0.51
CA ALA A 187 -3.59 0.42 -0.60
C ALA A 187 -2.24 1.00 -1.01
N VAL A 188 -1.18 0.23 -0.86
CA VAL A 188 0.18 0.60 -1.29
C VAL A 188 0.43 -0.01 -2.66
N LEU A 189 0.47 0.83 -3.70
CA LEU A 189 0.80 0.43 -5.06
C LEU A 189 2.28 0.63 -5.30
N LEU A 190 2.96 -0.41 -5.75
CA LEU A 190 4.40 -0.44 -6.00
C LEU A 190 4.63 -0.87 -7.46
N SER A 191 4.90 0.08 -8.34
CA SER A 191 5.05 -0.11 -9.79
C SER A 191 5.94 0.99 -10.36
N ASP A 192 6.41 0.84 -11.58
CA ASP A 192 7.00 1.94 -12.35
C ASP A 192 5.91 2.82 -13.00
N PHE A 193 4.66 2.34 -13.06
CA PHE A 193 3.51 3.00 -13.72
C PHE A 193 3.73 3.33 -15.19
N LEU A 194 4.73 2.74 -15.84
CA LEU A 194 5.02 2.92 -17.25
C LEU A 194 4.13 2.00 -18.10
N THR A 195 2.83 2.19 -18.00
CA THR A 195 1.81 1.37 -18.68
C THR A 195 1.01 2.22 -19.66
N PHE A 196 0.54 1.59 -20.73
CA PHE A 196 -0.38 2.17 -21.71
C PHE A 196 -1.84 2.08 -21.24
N GLY A 197 -2.14 2.44 -20.02
CA GLY A 197 -3.48 2.32 -19.46
C GLY A 197 -3.97 3.59 -18.81
N ASP A 198 -5.29 3.68 -18.62
CA ASP A 198 -5.90 4.70 -17.80
C ASP A 198 -5.61 4.41 -16.32
N LEU A 199 -4.85 5.28 -15.67
CA LEU A 199 -4.53 5.20 -14.24
C LEU A 199 -5.63 5.80 -13.36
N GLU A 200 -6.50 6.63 -13.92
CA GLU A 200 -7.55 7.28 -13.16
C GLU A 200 -8.59 6.28 -12.65
N ARG A 201 -9.03 5.38 -13.52
CA ARG A 201 -10.06 4.37 -13.19
C ARG A 201 -9.64 3.45 -12.05
N PRO A 202 -8.48 2.78 -12.07
CA PRO A 202 -8.04 1.91 -10.97
C PRO A 202 -7.86 2.66 -9.64
N LEU A 203 -7.34 3.88 -9.66
CA LEU A 203 -7.23 4.71 -8.46
C LEU A 203 -8.62 5.09 -7.90
N ASN A 204 -9.58 5.42 -8.77
CA ASN A 204 -10.97 5.67 -8.38
C ASN A 204 -11.63 4.44 -7.75
N MET A 205 -11.37 3.27 -8.28
CA MET A 205 -11.92 2.01 -7.76
C MET A 205 -11.43 1.74 -6.33
N LEU A 206 -10.13 1.90 -6.07
CA LEU A 206 -9.55 1.74 -4.73
C LEU A 206 -10.13 2.76 -3.76
N PHE A 207 -10.19 4.03 -4.16
CA PHE A 207 -10.75 5.09 -3.35
C PHE A 207 -12.22 4.86 -3.00
N SER A 208 -13.02 4.42 -3.97
CA SER A 208 -14.46 4.13 -3.77
C SER A 208 -14.67 2.93 -2.85
N ALA A 209 -13.73 1.98 -2.84
CA ALA A 209 -13.73 0.86 -1.91
C ALA A 209 -13.29 1.24 -0.47
N GLY A 210 -12.96 2.51 -0.22
CA GLY A 210 -12.55 3.00 1.09
C GLY A 210 -11.06 2.84 1.39
N LEU A 211 -10.24 2.57 0.37
CA LEU A 211 -8.79 2.48 0.47
C LEU A 211 -8.13 3.81 0.12
N GLU A 212 -7.30 4.32 1.01
CA GLU A 212 -6.42 5.45 0.72
C GLU A 212 -5.21 4.94 -0.07
N VAL A 213 -4.96 5.54 -1.23
CA VAL A 213 -3.88 5.08 -2.12
C VAL A 213 -2.55 5.70 -1.73
N PHE A 214 -1.55 4.85 -1.49
CA PHE A 214 -0.15 5.19 -1.37
C PHE A 214 0.57 4.65 -2.61
N ALA A 215 0.68 5.47 -3.65
CA ALA A 215 1.34 5.09 -4.89
C ALA A 215 2.85 5.41 -4.81
N VAL A 216 3.69 4.41 -4.97
CA VAL A 216 5.14 4.54 -5.03
C VAL A 216 5.59 4.13 -6.41
N GLN A 217 6.03 5.09 -7.19
CA GLN A 217 6.70 4.86 -8.46
C GLN A 217 8.15 4.52 -8.21
N ILE A 218 8.61 3.43 -8.83
CA ILE A 218 9.99 2.94 -8.70
C ILE A 218 10.62 2.94 -10.09
N LEU A 219 11.52 3.87 -10.32
CA LEU A 219 12.22 4.00 -11.59
C LEU A 219 13.65 3.50 -11.47
N SER A 220 14.18 2.94 -12.56
CA SER A 220 15.59 2.63 -12.67
C SER A 220 16.41 3.88 -12.95
N PRO A 221 17.72 3.91 -12.67
CA PRO A 221 18.59 5.01 -13.09
C PRO A 221 18.58 5.25 -14.59
N SER A 222 18.47 4.18 -15.38
CA SER A 222 18.38 4.26 -16.85
C SER A 222 17.06 4.85 -17.35
N GLU A 223 15.97 4.71 -16.60
CA GLU A 223 14.69 5.38 -16.88
C GLU A 223 14.68 6.84 -16.41
N LEU A 224 15.40 7.16 -15.34
CA LEU A 224 15.53 8.54 -14.86
C LEU A 224 16.42 9.38 -15.78
N ASN A 225 17.54 8.81 -16.21
CA ASN A 225 18.54 9.48 -17.06
C ASN A 225 18.99 8.50 -18.14
N PRO A 226 18.20 8.29 -19.20
CA PRO A 226 18.58 7.38 -20.28
C PRO A 226 19.78 7.93 -21.06
N GLU A 227 20.80 7.10 -21.21
CA GLU A 227 22.00 7.41 -22.02
C GLU A 227 21.91 6.65 -23.34
N VAL A 228 21.27 7.24 -24.33
CA VAL A 228 21.16 6.67 -25.68
C VAL A 228 21.69 7.63 -26.70
N ALA A 229 22.43 7.12 -27.70
CA ALA A 229 22.99 7.90 -28.78
C ALA A 229 23.01 7.08 -30.07
N GLY A 230 22.89 7.78 -31.20
CA GLY A 230 22.92 7.17 -32.53
C GLY A 230 21.62 6.40 -32.86
N ASP A 231 21.75 5.45 -33.77
CA ASP A 231 20.64 4.61 -34.21
C ASP A 231 20.50 3.40 -33.26
N ILE A 232 19.33 3.21 -32.71
CA ILE A 232 19.05 2.12 -31.76
C ILE A 232 17.78 1.38 -32.15
N ARG A 233 17.71 0.15 -31.69
CA ARG A 233 16.46 -0.62 -31.69
C ARG A 233 15.92 -0.73 -30.27
N LEU A 234 14.75 -0.14 -30.02
CA LEU A 234 14.01 -0.30 -28.79
C LEU A 234 13.20 -1.59 -28.87
N VAL A 235 13.23 -2.36 -27.80
CA VAL A 235 12.43 -3.60 -27.65
C VAL A 235 11.60 -3.45 -26.38
N ASP A 236 10.30 -3.54 -26.55
CA ASP A 236 9.39 -3.59 -25.41
C ASP A 236 9.57 -4.95 -24.70
N CYS A 237 9.92 -4.91 -23.44
CA CYS A 237 10.21 -6.10 -22.63
C CYS A 237 8.97 -6.94 -22.28
N GLU A 238 7.77 -6.39 -22.42
CA GLU A 238 6.51 -7.07 -22.11
C GLU A 238 5.88 -7.69 -23.35
N THR A 239 5.83 -6.93 -24.44
CA THR A 239 5.18 -7.36 -25.69
C THR A 239 6.14 -7.89 -26.74
N GLY A 240 7.44 -7.59 -26.62
CA GLY A 240 8.45 -7.92 -27.64
C GLY A 240 8.37 -7.05 -28.89
N HIS A 241 7.52 -6.01 -28.90
CA HIS A 241 7.44 -5.06 -30.01
C HIS A 241 8.76 -4.32 -30.16
N THR A 242 9.19 -4.10 -31.41
CA THR A 242 10.44 -3.43 -31.72
C THR A 242 10.19 -2.16 -32.52
N VAL A 243 10.93 -1.10 -32.17
CA VAL A 243 10.94 0.17 -32.89
C VAL A 243 12.37 0.56 -33.18
N ASP A 244 12.69 0.73 -34.47
CA ASP A 244 13.99 1.26 -34.89
C ASP A 244 13.95 2.81 -34.85
N VAL A 245 14.87 3.38 -34.12
CA VAL A 245 14.96 4.83 -33.91
C VAL A 245 16.28 5.35 -34.41
N SER A 246 16.23 6.28 -35.36
CA SER A 246 17.39 7.02 -35.81
C SER A 246 17.54 8.28 -34.98
N SER A 247 18.78 8.64 -34.62
CA SER A 247 19.08 9.83 -33.78
C SER A 247 18.35 9.76 -32.40
N ALA A 248 18.53 8.70 -31.69
CA ALA A 248 17.84 8.46 -30.39
C ALA A 248 18.01 9.60 -29.36
N GLY A 249 19.11 10.36 -29.47
CA GLY A 249 19.34 11.54 -28.63
C GLY A 249 18.24 12.60 -28.72
N ASP A 250 17.60 12.74 -29.88
CA ASP A 250 16.54 13.74 -30.09
C ASP A 250 15.24 13.37 -29.34
N LEU A 251 15.07 12.09 -28.99
CA LEU A 251 13.89 11.60 -28.25
C LEU A 251 14.00 11.79 -26.73
N LEU A 252 15.19 12.02 -26.21
CA LEU A 252 15.43 12.14 -24.76
C LEU A 252 14.60 13.26 -24.13
N GLY A 253 14.50 14.40 -24.82
CA GLY A 253 13.67 15.54 -24.39
C GLY A 253 12.19 15.15 -24.28
N ILE A 254 11.66 14.51 -25.32
CA ILE A 254 10.25 14.07 -25.38
C ILE A 254 9.98 13.03 -24.29
N TYR A 255 10.90 12.10 -24.07
CA TYR A 255 10.77 11.10 -23.02
C TYR A 255 10.74 11.76 -21.63
N ALA A 256 11.64 12.71 -21.36
CA ALA A 256 11.68 13.42 -20.07
C ALA A 256 10.37 14.18 -19.80
N GLU A 257 9.86 14.90 -20.82
CA GLU A 257 8.58 15.61 -20.73
C GLU A 257 7.40 14.65 -20.42
N HIS A 258 7.34 13.50 -21.11
CA HIS A 258 6.30 12.51 -20.86
C HIS A 258 6.41 11.90 -19.46
N ARG A 259 7.60 11.59 -19.00
CA ARG A 259 7.83 11.05 -17.66
C ARG A 259 7.40 12.05 -16.57
N GLU A 260 7.81 13.32 -16.70
CA GLU A 260 7.42 14.38 -15.78
C GLU A 260 5.91 14.62 -15.78
N ALA A 261 5.27 14.61 -16.95
CA ALA A 261 3.83 14.74 -17.08
C ALA A 261 3.10 13.57 -16.38
N LEU A 262 3.57 12.34 -16.53
CA LEU A 262 3.03 11.17 -15.85
C LEU A 262 3.16 11.28 -14.32
N GLU A 263 4.32 11.72 -13.81
CA GLU A 263 4.54 11.93 -12.37
C GLU A 263 3.61 13.02 -11.83
N GLU A 264 3.42 14.10 -12.55
CA GLU A 264 2.49 15.17 -12.18
C GLU A 264 1.06 14.68 -12.18
N GLU A 265 0.62 13.98 -13.21
CA GLU A 265 -0.73 13.39 -13.32
C GLU A 265 -1.01 12.44 -12.15
N LEU A 266 -0.13 11.47 -11.89
CA LEU A 266 -0.25 10.56 -10.74
C LEU A 266 -0.34 11.32 -9.41
N GLY A 267 0.49 12.35 -9.26
CA GLY A 267 0.47 13.21 -8.10
C GLY A 267 -0.87 13.93 -7.92
N ILE A 268 -1.47 14.43 -9.00
CA ILE A 268 -2.79 15.09 -9.00
C ILE A 268 -3.88 14.07 -8.68
N LEU A 269 -3.92 12.94 -9.38
CA LEU A 269 -4.90 11.88 -9.21
C LEU A 269 -4.93 11.35 -7.77
N CYS A 270 -3.77 11.12 -7.18
CA CYS A 270 -3.67 10.69 -5.79
C CYS A 270 -4.15 11.78 -4.82
N ARG A 271 -3.71 13.04 -4.99
CA ARG A 271 -4.12 14.15 -4.10
C ARG A 271 -5.62 14.41 -4.11
N GLN A 272 -6.26 14.39 -5.27
CA GLN A 272 -7.72 14.58 -5.40
C GLN A 272 -8.52 13.55 -4.60
N ARG A 273 -7.94 12.38 -4.35
CA ARG A 273 -8.55 11.25 -3.64
C ARG A 273 -8.00 11.04 -2.23
N SER A 274 -7.41 12.09 -1.64
CA SER A 274 -6.74 12.03 -0.34
C SER A 274 -5.60 11.03 -0.25
N GLY A 275 -5.19 10.45 -1.37
CA GLY A 275 -4.05 9.56 -1.48
C GLY A 275 -2.71 10.30 -1.51
N ARG A 276 -1.64 9.55 -1.74
CA ARG A 276 -0.28 10.06 -1.76
C ARG A 276 0.51 9.42 -2.89
N PHE A 277 1.39 10.20 -3.49
CA PHE A 277 2.29 9.75 -4.56
C PHE A 277 3.72 10.09 -4.20
N LEU A 278 4.63 9.19 -4.56
CA LEU A 278 6.06 9.32 -4.39
C LEU A 278 6.77 8.61 -5.54
N SER A 279 7.70 9.31 -6.21
CA SER A 279 8.63 8.72 -7.17
C SER A 279 10.00 8.56 -6.51
N ILE A 280 10.63 7.41 -6.69
CA ILE A 280 11.96 7.05 -6.15
C ILE A 280 12.79 6.32 -7.20
N SER A 281 14.10 6.39 -7.03
CA SER A 281 15.02 5.51 -7.77
C SER A 281 15.11 4.13 -7.10
N SER A 282 15.22 3.07 -7.89
CA SER A 282 15.55 1.73 -7.38
C SER A 282 16.90 1.70 -6.63
N ARG A 283 17.80 2.63 -6.91
CA ARG A 283 19.12 2.75 -6.25
C ARG A 283 19.15 3.69 -5.06
N ASP A 284 18.06 4.41 -4.76
CA ASP A 284 18.01 5.23 -3.55
C ASP A 284 18.29 4.34 -2.31
N PRO A 285 19.08 4.82 -1.34
CA PRO A 285 19.31 4.04 -0.11
C PRO A 285 17.99 3.70 0.57
N LEU A 286 17.73 2.43 0.81
CA LEU A 286 16.46 1.97 1.38
C LEU A 286 16.15 2.65 2.71
N GLU A 287 17.16 2.80 3.57
CA GLU A 287 17.00 3.47 4.86
C GLU A 287 16.58 4.94 4.70
N TRP A 288 17.16 5.65 3.73
CA TRP A 288 16.77 7.01 3.44
C TRP A 288 15.32 7.10 2.98
N VAL A 289 14.89 6.19 2.10
CA VAL A 289 13.48 6.13 1.65
C VAL A 289 12.55 5.90 2.84
N LEU A 290 12.83 4.87 3.66
CA LEU A 290 11.94 4.44 4.74
C LEU A 290 11.89 5.43 5.92
N PHE A 291 13.05 5.94 6.33
CA PHE A 291 13.18 6.67 7.60
C PHE A 291 13.24 8.18 7.47
N ASP A 292 13.63 8.68 6.30
CA ASP A 292 13.67 10.12 6.01
C ASP A 292 12.58 10.55 5.06
N LEU A 293 12.53 9.98 3.86
CA LEU A 293 11.65 10.46 2.79
C LEU A 293 10.18 10.23 3.14
N LEU A 294 9.78 9.00 3.50
CA LEU A 294 8.39 8.69 3.89
C LEU A 294 7.96 9.48 5.13
N ARG A 295 8.87 9.70 6.08
CA ARG A 295 8.59 10.49 7.28
C ARG A 295 8.38 11.97 6.95
N ARG A 296 9.27 12.58 6.15
CA ARG A 296 9.12 13.99 5.69
C ARG A 296 7.85 14.20 4.89
N LYS A 297 7.44 13.23 4.09
CA LYS A 297 6.18 13.26 3.34
C LYS A 297 4.96 12.96 4.21
N GLY A 298 5.14 12.62 5.49
CA GLY A 298 4.07 12.35 6.45
C GLY A 298 3.32 11.04 6.19
N TRP A 299 3.95 10.07 5.54
CA TRP A 299 3.36 8.74 5.32
C TRP A 299 3.45 7.87 6.56
N VAL A 300 4.49 8.10 7.34
CA VAL A 300 4.84 7.34 8.55
C VAL A 300 5.29 8.28 9.68
N ARG A 301 5.25 7.76 10.91
CA ARG A 301 5.83 8.40 12.10
C ARG A 301 6.54 7.39 12.97
#